data_b45c0fbf6d3dd33f6bc80fcf484a0496
#
_entry.id   b45c0fbf6d3dd33f6bc80fcf484a0496
#
_cell.length_a   1.000
_cell.length_b   1.000
_cell.length_c   1.000
_cell.angle_alpha   90.00
_cell.angle_beta   90.00
_cell.angle_gamma   90.00
#
_symmetry.space_group_name_H-M   'P 1'
#
loop_
_entity.id
_entity.type
_entity.pdbx_description
1 polymer ?
#
loop_
_entity_poly.entity_id
_entity_poly.type
_entity_poly.pdbx_seq_one_letter_code
_entity_poly.pdbx_strand_id
1 'polypeptide(L)'
;MPMNRSNVSIIIATISVYIVFCCNARTVESTHTKWEKADSILSEIVEPSFPSPVFNIMDFGAVADGKTLNTIAINNAITYASESGGGTILIPGGTFLTGAIHLKSNIRLHLEENASVLFSVNPEDYLPLVITRWEGMDCYNYSPLIYGYNLENIAITGKGRLNGQADHTNWWAWKGQRAYGWQTGMPSQLNAEGRPLLMKYNTEQIPVEQRLMGEEHYLRPPFIQFYQCKNILLQDFTIENAPFWVIHPLLSENITVKGIRVNSNGTNNDGCDPESCKNVLIEGCFFNTGDDCIALKSGRNDDGRRWNIPTENVIVRNCKMQNGHGGIVIGSEISGGCRNIFVENCEMSSPELDRAIRIKTNSQRGGIIEHIHIRNIRVGEVSEAVIKIDCQYEPQEGHGNYPPLVKNVHISDITSRKAKYAVFMLGIKNLVCINDIFISNCEFSGVERESNIQEAGRVVMDKVKINGTLVNN
;
A
#
# COMPACT_ATOMS: atom_id res chain seq x y z
N MET A 1 -32.27 54.97 81.55
CA MET A 1 -32.22 53.50 81.24
C MET A 1 -31.31 53.33 80.06
N PRO A 2 -30.26 52.56 80.14
CA PRO A 2 -29.11 52.68 79.24
C PRO A 2 -29.26 51.87 77.94
N MET A 3 -28.80 52.53 76.88
CA MET A 3 -28.64 51.90 75.53
C MET A 3 -27.42 51.00 75.50
N ASN A 4 -27.60 49.80 74.95
CA ASN A 4 -26.55 48.85 74.76
C ASN A 4 -25.95 49.02 73.32
N ARG A 5 -24.67 49.27 73.24
CA ARG A 5 -23.92 49.38 71.99
C ARG A 5 -23.46 47.98 71.58
N SER A 6 -23.90 47.49 70.44
CA SER A 6 -23.39 46.28 69.81
C SER A 6 -22.21 46.63 68.92
N ASN A 7 -21.07 46.00 69.15
CA ASN A 7 -19.86 46.06 68.33
C ASN A 7 -20.06 45.24 67.04
N VAL A 8 -19.88 45.91 65.91
CA VAL A 8 -19.80 45.24 64.60
C VAL A 8 -18.32 45.05 64.29
N SER A 9 -17.87 43.78 64.29
CA SER A 9 -16.54 43.42 63.85
C SER A 9 -16.59 43.16 62.32
N ILE A 10 -15.85 43.94 61.55
CA ILE A 10 -15.66 43.75 60.09
C ILE A 10 -14.55 42.77 59.95
N ILE A 11 -14.90 41.60 59.41
CA ILE A 11 -13.94 40.55 58.95
C ILE A 11 -13.58 40.86 57.50
N ILE A 12 -12.35 41.33 57.26
CA ILE A 12 -11.79 41.49 55.92
C ILE A 12 -11.27 40.11 55.48
N ALA A 13 -12.02 39.45 54.59
CA ALA A 13 -11.56 38.23 53.96
C ALA A 13 -10.66 38.57 52.76
N THR A 14 -9.38 38.36 52.92
CA THR A 14 -8.38 38.39 51.80
C THR A 14 -8.54 37.17 50.92
N ILE A 15 -9.12 37.32 49.70
CA ILE A 15 -9.19 36.31 48.70
C ILE A 15 -7.82 36.29 47.98
N SER A 16 -6.99 35.28 48.27
CA SER A 16 -5.79 34.98 47.51
C SER A 16 -6.18 34.21 46.24
N VAL A 17 -6.17 34.90 45.11
CA VAL A 17 -6.34 34.24 43.78
C VAL A 17 -5.04 33.52 43.44
N TYR A 18 -5.01 32.20 43.60
CA TYR A 18 -3.97 31.35 43.03
C TYR A 18 -4.24 31.20 41.54
N ILE A 19 -3.49 31.92 40.69
CA ILE A 19 -3.43 31.67 39.27
C ILE A 19 -2.59 30.39 39.09
N VAL A 20 -3.27 29.25 38.92
CA VAL A 20 -2.62 28.01 38.52
C VAL A 20 -2.30 28.14 37.03
N PHE A 21 -1.05 28.45 36.69
CA PHE A 21 -0.51 28.27 35.35
C PHE A 21 -0.46 26.76 35.08
N CYS A 22 -1.51 26.20 34.46
CA CYS A 22 -1.42 24.91 33.80
C CYS A 22 -0.47 25.06 32.59
N CYS A 23 0.83 24.91 32.82
CA CYS A 23 1.74 24.56 31.76
C CYS A 23 1.27 23.18 31.20
N ASN A 24 0.56 23.18 30.09
CA ASN A 24 0.40 22.01 29.25
C ASN A 24 1.80 21.65 28.69
N ALA A 25 2.62 21.05 29.51
CA ALA A 25 3.76 20.27 29.05
C ALA A 25 3.18 19.07 28.27
N ARG A 26 2.92 19.24 26.96
CA ARG A 26 2.82 18.09 26.06
C ARG A 26 4.14 17.36 26.21
N THR A 27 4.12 16.25 26.92
CA THR A 27 5.23 15.30 26.97
C THR A 27 5.53 14.93 25.52
N VAL A 28 6.67 15.36 25.00
CA VAL A 28 7.22 14.84 23.76
C VAL A 28 7.46 13.36 24.06
N GLU A 29 6.58 12.51 23.57
CA GLU A 29 6.76 11.06 23.64
C GLU A 29 8.16 10.74 23.13
N SER A 30 8.97 10.08 23.94
CA SER A 30 10.35 9.77 23.54
C SER A 30 10.32 8.88 22.28
N THR A 31 11.30 9.04 21.42
CA THR A 31 11.45 8.18 20.22
C THR A 31 11.48 6.70 20.59
N HIS A 32 11.94 6.35 21.79
CA HIS A 32 11.95 4.98 22.31
C HIS A 32 10.54 4.40 22.48
N THR A 33 9.62 5.13 23.08
CA THR A 33 8.22 4.69 23.31
C THR A 33 7.44 4.47 22.00
N LYS A 34 7.79 5.18 20.93
CA LYS A 34 7.11 5.04 19.63
C LYS A 34 7.46 3.73 18.93
N TRP A 35 8.71 3.29 19.01
CA TRP A 35 9.16 2.03 18.40
C TRP A 35 8.81 0.80 19.24
N GLU A 36 8.57 0.92 20.55
CA GLU A 36 7.97 -0.13 21.38
C GLU A 36 6.58 -0.56 20.85
N LYS A 37 5.84 0.38 20.25
CA LYS A 37 4.58 0.05 19.58
C LYS A 37 4.79 -0.83 18.34
N ALA A 38 5.86 -0.63 17.57
CA ALA A 38 6.20 -1.50 16.45
C ALA A 38 6.49 -2.93 16.92
N ASP A 39 7.24 -3.09 18.02
CA ASP A 39 7.51 -4.40 18.61
C ASP A 39 6.23 -5.09 19.10
N SER A 40 5.31 -4.32 19.70
CA SER A 40 3.98 -4.83 20.09
C SER A 40 3.19 -5.32 18.87
N ILE A 41 3.15 -4.54 17.78
CA ILE A 41 2.47 -4.93 16.53
C ILE A 41 3.10 -6.21 15.96
N LEU A 42 4.42 -6.31 15.93
CA LEU A 42 5.12 -7.51 15.45
C LEU A 42 4.72 -8.76 16.24
N SER A 43 4.53 -8.63 17.55
CA SER A 43 4.14 -9.76 18.39
C SER A 43 2.70 -10.24 18.15
N GLU A 44 1.84 -9.40 17.54
CA GLU A 44 0.47 -9.74 17.16
C GLU A 44 0.38 -10.43 15.79
N ILE A 45 1.41 -10.29 14.94
CA ILE A 45 1.44 -10.88 13.60
C ILE A 45 1.96 -12.31 13.70
N VAL A 46 1.05 -13.27 13.55
CA VAL A 46 1.36 -14.69 13.63
C VAL A 46 1.20 -15.34 12.25
N GLU A 47 2.26 -16.02 11.78
CA GLU A 47 2.18 -16.76 10.53
C GLU A 47 1.20 -17.92 10.61
N PRO A 48 0.40 -18.18 9.57
CA PRO A 48 -0.52 -19.30 9.56
C PRO A 48 0.22 -20.64 9.56
N SER A 49 -0.38 -21.64 10.20
CA SER A 49 0.06 -23.03 10.13
C SER A 49 -0.92 -23.83 9.25
N PHE A 50 -0.41 -24.87 8.62
CA PHE A 50 -1.18 -25.67 7.66
C PHE A 50 -1.19 -27.14 8.04
N PRO A 51 -2.26 -27.89 7.70
CA PRO A 51 -2.27 -29.34 7.79
C PRO A 51 -1.12 -29.98 7.00
N SER A 52 -0.66 -31.15 7.45
CA SER A 52 0.50 -31.84 6.88
C SER A 52 0.31 -32.46 5.49
N PRO A 53 -0.90 -32.83 5.00
CA PRO A 53 -1.05 -33.42 3.66
C PRO A 53 -0.51 -32.53 2.56
N VAL A 54 0.12 -33.17 1.56
CA VAL A 54 0.67 -32.52 0.35
C VAL A 54 0.00 -33.13 -0.87
N PHE A 55 -0.50 -32.27 -1.73
CA PHE A 55 -1.22 -32.64 -2.95
C PHE A 55 -0.43 -32.09 -4.16
N ASN A 56 0.17 -32.98 -4.94
CA ASN A 56 0.91 -32.60 -6.14
C ASN A 56 -0.06 -32.34 -7.28
N ILE A 57 0.02 -31.19 -7.96
CA ILE A 57 -0.86 -30.86 -9.10
C ILE A 57 -0.77 -31.88 -10.24
N MET A 58 0.36 -32.59 -10.37
CA MET A 58 0.53 -33.64 -11.38
C MET A 58 -0.44 -34.83 -11.18
N ASP A 59 -0.80 -35.11 -9.91
CA ASP A 59 -1.77 -36.18 -9.60
C ASP A 59 -3.21 -35.78 -9.99
N PHE A 60 -3.43 -34.50 -10.30
CA PHE A 60 -4.70 -33.95 -10.80
C PHE A 60 -4.69 -33.68 -12.30
N GLY A 61 -3.66 -34.17 -13.01
CA GLY A 61 -3.56 -34.09 -14.48
C GLY A 61 -2.87 -32.83 -15.00
N ALA A 62 -2.11 -32.09 -14.15
CA ALA A 62 -1.30 -30.97 -14.63
C ALA A 62 -0.17 -31.47 -15.55
N VAL A 63 0.17 -30.66 -16.57
CA VAL A 63 1.21 -30.91 -17.54
C VAL A 63 2.25 -29.81 -17.56
N ALA A 64 3.51 -30.14 -17.34
CA ALA A 64 4.63 -29.21 -17.19
C ALA A 64 5.29 -28.82 -18.52
N ASP A 65 4.52 -28.52 -19.57
CA ASP A 65 5.04 -28.26 -20.93
C ASP A 65 5.04 -26.76 -21.30
N GLY A 66 4.54 -25.88 -20.39
CA GLY A 66 4.41 -24.45 -20.61
C GLY A 66 3.36 -24.05 -21.67
N LYS A 67 2.52 -24.95 -22.11
CA LYS A 67 1.51 -24.75 -23.18
C LYS A 67 0.12 -25.23 -22.80
N THR A 68 0.03 -26.40 -22.18
CA THR A 68 -1.24 -26.97 -21.72
C THR A 68 -1.80 -26.13 -20.59
N LEU A 69 -3.06 -25.69 -20.71
CA LEU A 69 -3.74 -24.91 -19.69
C LEU A 69 -4.08 -25.79 -18.47
N ASN A 70 -3.46 -25.51 -17.33
CA ASN A 70 -3.57 -26.30 -16.10
C ASN A 70 -4.57 -25.75 -15.09
N THR A 71 -5.37 -24.75 -15.44
CA THR A 71 -6.30 -24.07 -14.55
C THR A 71 -7.21 -25.05 -13.81
N ILE A 72 -7.80 -26.01 -14.54
CA ILE A 72 -8.69 -27.03 -13.99
C ILE A 72 -7.92 -27.96 -13.02
N ALA A 73 -6.75 -28.43 -13.41
CA ALA A 73 -5.95 -29.35 -12.59
C ALA A 73 -5.54 -28.70 -11.26
N ILE A 74 -5.05 -27.45 -11.31
CA ILE A 74 -4.64 -26.70 -10.11
C ILE A 74 -5.83 -26.42 -9.19
N ASN A 75 -6.94 -25.92 -9.73
CA ASN A 75 -8.12 -25.61 -8.91
C ASN A 75 -8.82 -26.87 -8.37
N ASN A 76 -8.76 -28.01 -9.07
CA ASN A 76 -9.23 -29.31 -8.55
C ASN A 76 -8.34 -29.78 -7.39
N ALA A 77 -7.02 -29.65 -7.47
CA ALA A 77 -6.12 -29.97 -6.37
C ALA A 77 -6.44 -29.12 -5.12
N ILE A 78 -6.64 -27.81 -5.30
CA ILE A 78 -7.03 -26.89 -4.21
C ILE A 78 -8.38 -27.29 -3.61
N THR A 79 -9.36 -27.64 -4.45
CA THR A 79 -10.71 -28.02 -3.98
C THR A 79 -10.65 -29.33 -3.19
N TYR A 80 -9.98 -30.34 -3.71
CA TYR A 80 -9.80 -31.63 -3.05
C TYR A 80 -9.08 -31.50 -1.70
N ALA A 81 -8.00 -30.71 -1.66
CA ALA A 81 -7.27 -30.45 -0.42
C ALA A 81 -8.15 -29.71 0.61
N SER A 82 -8.92 -28.71 0.20
CA SER A 82 -9.83 -27.97 1.08
C SER A 82 -10.91 -28.87 1.67
N GLU A 83 -11.51 -29.73 0.87
CA GLU A 83 -12.53 -30.73 1.30
C GLU A 83 -11.92 -31.81 2.21
N SER A 84 -10.61 -32.05 2.10
CA SER A 84 -9.85 -32.96 2.97
C SER A 84 -9.35 -32.31 4.26
N GLY A 85 -9.76 -31.04 4.55
CA GLY A 85 -9.39 -30.31 5.75
C GLY A 85 -8.21 -29.35 5.60
N GLY A 86 -7.71 -29.15 4.38
CA GLY A 86 -6.59 -28.27 4.07
C GLY A 86 -5.28 -28.99 3.79
N GLY A 87 -4.24 -28.23 3.50
CA GLY A 87 -2.89 -28.78 3.23
C GLY A 87 -2.07 -27.94 2.27
N THR A 88 -1.04 -28.57 1.74
CA THR A 88 -0.12 -27.93 0.78
C THR A 88 -0.42 -28.42 -0.64
N ILE A 89 -0.68 -27.49 -1.54
CA ILE A 89 -0.70 -27.73 -2.98
C ILE A 89 0.71 -27.55 -3.50
N LEU A 90 1.33 -28.60 -3.96
CA LEU A 90 2.68 -28.60 -4.49
C LEU A 90 2.66 -28.36 -6.00
N ILE A 91 3.31 -27.27 -6.43
CA ILE A 91 3.69 -27.06 -7.83
C ILE A 91 5.15 -27.49 -7.96
N PRO A 92 5.41 -28.67 -8.56
CA PRO A 92 6.76 -29.20 -8.68
C PRO A 92 7.57 -28.45 -9.74
N GLY A 93 8.86 -28.78 -9.85
CA GLY A 93 9.72 -28.22 -10.91
C GLY A 93 9.14 -28.48 -12.31
N GLY A 94 9.13 -27.45 -13.14
CA GLY A 94 8.59 -27.46 -14.49
C GLY A 94 7.90 -26.14 -14.85
N THR A 95 7.34 -26.05 -16.06
CA THR A 95 6.65 -24.87 -16.56
C THR A 95 5.18 -25.15 -16.76
N PHE A 96 4.31 -24.44 -16.05
CA PHE A 96 2.86 -24.66 -16.06
C PHE A 96 2.14 -23.39 -16.53
N LEU A 97 1.41 -23.48 -17.65
CA LEU A 97 0.50 -22.42 -18.10
C LEU A 97 -0.84 -22.56 -17.36
N THR A 98 -1.40 -21.47 -16.86
CA THR A 98 -2.70 -21.46 -16.16
C THR A 98 -3.47 -20.17 -16.40
N GLY A 99 -4.77 -20.19 -16.20
CA GLY A 99 -5.61 -19.02 -15.96
C GLY A 99 -5.68 -18.71 -14.46
N ALA A 100 -6.83 -18.23 -13.98
CA ALA A 100 -7.02 -17.84 -12.59
C ALA A 100 -6.86 -19.02 -11.62
N ILE A 101 -6.10 -18.82 -10.54
CA ILE A 101 -5.98 -19.73 -9.40
C ILE A 101 -6.81 -19.17 -8.24
N HIS A 102 -7.81 -19.94 -7.79
CA HIS A 102 -8.66 -19.56 -6.66
C HIS A 102 -8.27 -20.34 -5.42
N LEU A 103 -7.68 -19.66 -4.44
CA LEU A 103 -7.35 -20.29 -3.16
C LEU A 103 -8.60 -20.58 -2.33
N LYS A 104 -8.43 -21.43 -1.34
CA LYS A 104 -9.42 -21.75 -0.30
C LYS A 104 -8.77 -21.68 1.09
N SER A 105 -9.57 -21.61 2.15
CA SER A 105 -9.06 -21.58 3.53
C SER A 105 -8.23 -22.81 3.87
N ASN A 106 -7.21 -22.63 4.71
CA ASN A 106 -6.25 -23.64 5.14
C ASN A 106 -5.41 -24.24 4.00
N ILE A 107 -5.17 -23.48 2.93
CA ILE A 107 -4.37 -23.93 1.77
C ILE A 107 -3.07 -23.12 1.68
N ARG A 108 -1.97 -23.86 1.57
CA ARG A 108 -0.66 -23.32 1.19
C ARG A 108 -0.33 -23.74 -0.23
N LEU A 109 -0.24 -22.80 -1.18
CA LEU A 109 0.32 -23.02 -2.51
C LEU A 109 1.85 -22.97 -2.41
N HIS A 110 2.55 -24.06 -2.69
CA HIS A 110 4.00 -24.15 -2.57
C HIS A 110 4.65 -24.37 -3.93
N LEU A 111 5.55 -23.47 -4.30
CA LEU A 111 6.29 -23.47 -5.56
C LEU A 111 7.70 -24.02 -5.30
N GLU A 112 8.05 -25.19 -5.87
CA GLU A 112 9.44 -25.65 -5.83
C GLU A 112 10.38 -24.67 -6.53
N GLU A 113 11.67 -24.72 -6.24
CA GLU A 113 12.67 -23.76 -6.72
C GLU A 113 12.70 -23.66 -8.26
N ASN A 114 12.48 -24.78 -8.96
CA ASN A 114 12.46 -24.83 -10.43
C ASN A 114 11.04 -24.76 -11.01
N ALA A 115 10.03 -24.45 -10.23
CA ALA A 115 8.66 -24.26 -10.71
C ALA A 115 8.52 -22.89 -11.37
N SER A 116 7.92 -22.85 -12.54
CA SER A 116 7.54 -21.62 -13.25
C SER A 116 6.07 -21.71 -13.63
N VAL A 117 5.25 -20.81 -13.08
CA VAL A 117 3.84 -20.67 -13.40
C VAL A 117 3.65 -19.50 -14.33
N LEU A 118 3.22 -19.76 -15.55
CA LEU A 118 2.88 -18.76 -16.56
C LEU A 118 1.38 -18.52 -16.53
N PHE A 119 0.96 -17.27 -16.39
CA PHE A 119 -0.45 -16.93 -16.44
C PHE A 119 -0.87 -16.56 -17.86
N SER A 120 -2.00 -17.10 -18.31
CA SER A 120 -2.56 -16.81 -19.62
C SER A 120 -2.76 -15.32 -19.87
N VAL A 121 -2.54 -14.87 -21.08
CA VAL A 121 -2.84 -13.50 -21.51
C VAL A 121 -4.21 -13.39 -22.18
N ASN A 122 -4.96 -14.51 -22.26
CA ASN A 122 -6.34 -14.51 -22.73
C ASN A 122 -7.29 -14.11 -21.59
N PRO A 123 -8.03 -12.99 -21.69
CA PRO A 123 -8.95 -12.54 -20.65
C PRO A 123 -10.05 -13.54 -20.28
N GLU A 124 -10.47 -14.39 -21.23
CA GLU A 124 -11.51 -15.41 -20.99
C GLU A 124 -11.10 -16.43 -19.92
N ASP A 125 -9.79 -16.65 -19.74
CA ASP A 125 -9.25 -17.57 -18.72
C ASP A 125 -9.39 -17.02 -17.28
N TYR A 126 -9.93 -15.79 -17.14
CA TYR A 126 -10.19 -15.08 -15.87
C TYR A 126 -11.68 -14.85 -15.61
N LEU A 127 -12.55 -15.55 -16.33
CA LEU A 127 -13.99 -15.60 -16.09
C LEU A 127 -14.37 -16.81 -15.22
N PRO A 128 -15.50 -16.77 -14.51
CA PRO A 128 -16.48 -15.66 -14.44
C PRO A 128 -15.93 -14.44 -13.67
N LEU A 129 -16.60 -13.29 -13.83
CA LEU A 129 -16.30 -12.08 -13.06
C LEU A 129 -16.42 -12.37 -11.55
N VAL A 130 -15.49 -11.83 -10.77
CA VAL A 130 -15.48 -11.94 -9.32
C VAL A 130 -15.58 -10.56 -8.67
N ILE A 131 -16.04 -10.53 -7.40
CA ILE A 131 -15.94 -9.32 -6.61
C ILE A 131 -14.46 -8.95 -6.41
N THR A 132 -14.10 -7.73 -6.76
CA THR A 132 -12.73 -7.23 -6.69
C THR A 132 -12.74 -5.73 -6.37
N ARG A 133 -11.57 -5.14 -6.24
CA ARG A 133 -11.40 -3.69 -6.15
C ARG A 133 -10.36 -3.24 -7.15
N TRP A 134 -10.70 -2.22 -7.93
CA TRP A 134 -9.84 -1.65 -8.95
C TRP A 134 -9.60 -0.16 -8.66
N GLU A 135 -8.34 0.25 -8.51
CA GLU A 135 -7.95 1.62 -8.08
C GLU A 135 -8.80 2.15 -6.89
N GLY A 136 -8.99 1.34 -5.85
CA GLY A 136 -9.73 1.74 -4.65
C GLY A 136 -11.26 1.71 -4.77
N MET A 137 -11.82 1.19 -5.86
CA MET A 137 -13.25 1.13 -6.15
C MET A 137 -13.72 -0.31 -6.30
N ASP A 138 -14.76 -0.70 -5.56
CA ASP A 138 -15.33 -2.04 -5.62
C ASP A 138 -16.12 -2.26 -6.90
N CYS A 139 -15.95 -3.42 -7.52
CA CYS A 139 -16.65 -3.84 -8.73
C CYS A 139 -16.58 -5.34 -8.94
N TYR A 140 -17.33 -5.87 -9.88
CA TYR A 140 -17.11 -7.19 -10.45
C TYR A 140 -16.28 -7.06 -11.71
N ASN A 141 -15.12 -7.72 -11.75
CA ASN A 141 -14.19 -7.66 -12.88
C ASN A 141 -13.58 -9.03 -13.14
N TYR A 142 -12.76 -9.16 -14.17
CA TYR A 142 -11.91 -10.33 -14.36
C TYR A 142 -11.24 -10.74 -13.05
N SER A 143 -11.18 -12.04 -12.79
CA SER A 143 -10.48 -12.57 -11.63
C SER A 143 -9.03 -12.08 -11.60
N PRO A 144 -8.51 -11.67 -10.44
CA PRO A 144 -7.06 -11.62 -10.24
C PRO A 144 -6.40 -12.94 -10.64
N LEU A 145 -5.11 -12.90 -11.01
CA LEU A 145 -4.41 -14.09 -11.45
C LEU A 145 -4.37 -15.15 -10.32
N ILE A 146 -4.15 -14.71 -9.08
CA ILE A 146 -4.35 -15.52 -7.87
C ILE A 146 -5.32 -14.79 -6.96
N TYR A 147 -6.41 -15.44 -6.63
CA TYR A 147 -7.54 -14.84 -5.94
C TYR A 147 -7.92 -15.58 -4.68
N GLY A 148 -8.33 -14.83 -3.66
CA GLY A 148 -8.95 -15.33 -2.44
C GLY A 148 -9.98 -14.34 -1.93
N TYR A 149 -11.17 -14.81 -1.58
CA TYR A 149 -12.25 -14.00 -1.04
C TYR A 149 -12.82 -14.62 0.23
N ASN A 150 -12.80 -13.85 1.32
CA ASN A 150 -13.31 -14.26 2.63
C ASN A 150 -12.69 -15.58 3.14
N LEU A 151 -11.34 -15.65 3.09
CA LEU A 151 -10.58 -16.85 3.45
C LEU A 151 -9.74 -16.63 4.70
N GLU A 152 -9.43 -17.74 5.38
CA GLU A 152 -8.50 -17.75 6.51
C GLU A 152 -7.38 -18.77 6.29
N ASN A 153 -6.19 -18.47 6.84
CA ASN A 153 -5.01 -19.32 6.79
C ASN A 153 -4.66 -19.69 5.34
N ILE A 154 -4.16 -18.73 4.58
CA ILE A 154 -3.74 -18.93 3.21
C ILE A 154 -2.28 -18.54 3.02
N ALA A 155 -1.57 -19.24 2.17
CA ALA A 155 -0.19 -18.91 1.86
C ALA A 155 0.19 -19.21 0.41
N ILE A 156 1.15 -18.43 -0.08
CA ILE A 156 1.96 -18.76 -1.26
C ILE A 156 3.41 -18.76 -0.80
N THR A 157 4.12 -19.87 -0.98
CA THR A 157 5.49 -20.04 -0.48
C THR A 157 6.38 -20.74 -1.48
N GLY A 158 7.67 -20.75 -1.22
CA GLY A 158 8.67 -21.47 -2.03
C GLY A 158 9.52 -20.52 -2.86
N LYS A 159 10.41 -21.05 -3.68
CA LYS A 159 11.39 -20.26 -4.44
C LYS A 159 11.11 -20.21 -5.95
N GLY A 160 9.96 -20.73 -6.36
CA GLY A 160 9.55 -20.72 -7.76
C GLY A 160 9.16 -19.33 -8.26
N ARG A 161 8.69 -19.31 -9.50
CA ARG A 161 8.37 -18.06 -10.21
C ARG A 161 6.91 -18.03 -10.64
N LEU A 162 6.28 -16.87 -10.48
CA LEU A 162 4.97 -16.52 -11.00
C LEU A 162 5.17 -15.44 -12.08
N ASN A 163 4.74 -15.70 -13.33
CA ASN A 163 4.90 -14.76 -14.44
C ASN A 163 3.54 -14.46 -15.07
N GLY A 164 3.09 -13.21 -14.97
CA GLY A 164 1.83 -12.74 -15.56
C GLY A 164 1.87 -12.57 -17.07
N GLN A 165 3.05 -12.72 -17.69
CA GLN A 165 3.26 -12.58 -19.14
C GLN A 165 2.75 -11.27 -19.75
N ALA A 166 2.49 -10.26 -18.90
CA ALA A 166 2.02 -8.95 -19.37
C ALA A 166 3.14 -8.20 -20.10
N ASP A 167 2.77 -7.61 -21.21
CA ASP A 167 3.66 -6.78 -22.03
C ASP A 167 2.88 -5.75 -22.86
N HIS A 168 3.60 -5.06 -23.77
CA HIS A 168 3.06 -4.03 -24.66
C HIS A 168 2.11 -4.56 -25.74
N THR A 169 2.01 -5.88 -25.94
CA THR A 169 1.15 -6.50 -26.94
C THR A 169 -0.17 -7.04 -26.37
N ASN A 170 -0.28 -7.04 -25.03
CA ASN A 170 -1.44 -7.58 -24.32
C ASN A 170 -1.93 -6.62 -23.20
N TRP A 171 -1.85 -7.02 -21.94
CA TRP A 171 -2.45 -6.30 -20.82
C TRP A 171 -2.03 -4.84 -20.69
N TRP A 172 -0.73 -4.51 -20.94
CA TRP A 172 -0.28 -3.11 -20.74
C TRP A 172 -0.85 -2.16 -21.78
N ALA A 173 -1.16 -2.63 -22.99
CA ALA A 173 -1.81 -1.83 -24.01
C ALA A 173 -3.19 -1.32 -23.57
N TRP A 174 -3.88 -2.04 -22.68
CA TRP A 174 -5.19 -1.63 -22.15
C TRP A 174 -5.10 -0.33 -21.32
N LYS A 175 -3.91 0.10 -20.90
CA LYS A 175 -3.70 1.42 -20.29
C LYS A 175 -4.19 2.57 -21.17
N GLY A 176 -4.18 2.41 -22.49
CA GLY A 176 -4.57 3.47 -23.43
C GLY A 176 -3.49 4.52 -23.67
N GLN A 177 -2.23 4.16 -23.46
CA GLN A 177 -1.08 5.05 -23.66
C GLN A 177 -0.05 4.40 -24.59
N ARG A 178 0.50 5.19 -25.55
CA ARG A 178 1.45 4.70 -26.56
C ARG A 178 2.72 4.13 -25.94
N ALA A 179 3.17 4.69 -24.82
CA ALA A 179 4.34 4.19 -24.08
C ALA A 179 4.19 2.73 -23.64
N TYR A 180 2.95 2.22 -23.54
CA TYR A 180 2.64 0.86 -23.12
C TYR A 180 2.03 -0.01 -24.22
N GLY A 181 2.26 0.35 -25.49
CA GLY A 181 1.86 -0.47 -26.64
C GLY A 181 0.49 -0.15 -27.23
N TRP A 182 -0.30 0.76 -26.61
CA TRP A 182 -1.58 1.16 -27.18
C TRP A 182 -1.39 1.94 -28.50
N GLN A 183 -2.23 1.67 -29.48
CA GLN A 183 -2.27 2.35 -30.77
C GLN A 183 -3.63 3.00 -30.98
N THR A 184 -3.68 4.05 -31.79
CA THR A 184 -4.92 4.75 -32.11
C THR A 184 -5.98 3.79 -32.67
N GLY A 185 -7.17 3.78 -32.06
CA GLY A 185 -8.28 2.89 -32.44
C GLY A 185 -8.35 1.60 -31.62
N MET A 186 -7.30 1.25 -30.84
CA MET A 186 -7.39 0.14 -29.90
C MET A 186 -8.30 0.54 -28.72
N PRO A 187 -9.10 -0.39 -28.19
CA PRO A 187 -9.84 -0.17 -26.96
C PRO A 187 -8.91 -0.04 -25.76
N SER A 188 -9.38 0.64 -24.72
CA SER A 188 -8.58 0.83 -23.50
C SER A 188 -9.44 1.14 -22.27
N GLN A 189 -8.86 1.05 -21.10
CA GLN A 189 -9.51 1.46 -19.84
C GLN A 189 -9.90 2.95 -19.81
N LEU A 190 -9.39 3.78 -20.72
CA LEU A 190 -9.70 5.21 -20.80
C LEU A 190 -10.96 5.49 -21.63
N ASN A 191 -11.52 4.48 -22.32
CA ASN A 191 -12.80 4.62 -22.99
C ASN A 191 -13.92 4.93 -21.99
N ALA A 192 -15.00 5.51 -22.46
CA ALA A 192 -16.13 5.92 -21.63
C ALA A 192 -16.64 4.78 -20.72
N GLU A 193 -16.66 3.56 -21.25
CA GLU A 193 -17.14 2.35 -20.57
C GLU A 193 -16.11 1.73 -19.61
N GLY A 194 -14.86 2.19 -19.61
CA GLY A 194 -13.81 1.67 -18.75
C GLY A 194 -13.71 2.39 -17.40
N ARG A 195 -12.52 2.88 -17.06
CA ARG A 195 -12.26 3.65 -15.83
C ARG A 195 -13.23 4.82 -15.60
N PRO A 196 -13.60 5.64 -16.62
CA PRO A 196 -14.56 6.72 -16.41
C PRO A 196 -15.93 6.23 -15.93
N LEU A 197 -16.43 5.10 -16.42
CA LEU A 197 -17.69 4.51 -15.95
C LEU A 197 -17.60 4.05 -14.50
N LEU A 198 -16.51 3.36 -14.12
CA LEU A 198 -16.31 2.92 -12.74
C LEU A 198 -16.19 4.12 -11.78
N MET A 199 -15.51 5.19 -12.19
CA MET A 199 -15.45 6.46 -11.45
C MET A 199 -16.84 7.08 -11.25
N LYS A 200 -17.67 7.07 -12.30
CA LYS A 200 -19.06 7.52 -12.23
C LYS A 200 -19.88 6.66 -11.25
N TYR A 201 -19.76 5.33 -11.33
CA TYR A 201 -20.44 4.42 -10.41
C TYR A 201 -20.04 4.67 -8.94
N ASN A 202 -18.76 4.97 -8.68
CA ASN A 202 -18.29 5.34 -7.35
C ASN A 202 -18.97 6.63 -6.87
N THR A 203 -18.95 7.70 -7.70
CA THR A 203 -19.51 9.01 -7.32
C THR A 203 -21.04 8.97 -7.16
N GLU A 204 -21.74 8.22 -8.00
CA GLU A 204 -23.19 8.03 -7.94
C GLU A 204 -23.62 6.96 -6.91
N GLN A 205 -22.64 6.32 -6.24
CA GLN A 205 -22.86 5.27 -5.25
C GLN A 205 -23.74 4.13 -5.76
N ILE A 206 -23.56 3.76 -7.03
CA ILE A 206 -24.25 2.61 -7.64
C ILE A 206 -23.90 1.34 -6.83
N PRO A 207 -24.87 0.48 -6.49
CA PRO A 207 -24.58 -0.79 -5.81
C PRO A 207 -23.51 -1.62 -6.51
N VAL A 208 -22.61 -2.22 -5.73
CA VAL A 208 -21.43 -2.94 -6.27
C VAL A 208 -21.85 -4.09 -7.20
N GLU A 209 -22.96 -4.74 -6.89
CA GLU A 209 -23.53 -5.85 -7.68
C GLU A 209 -23.95 -5.44 -9.10
N GLN A 210 -24.10 -4.14 -9.34
CA GLN A 210 -24.43 -3.57 -10.64
C GLN A 210 -23.19 -3.05 -11.40
N ARG A 211 -22.01 -3.06 -10.76
CA ARG A 211 -20.75 -2.60 -11.35
C ARG A 211 -20.02 -3.76 -12.03
N LEU A 212 -20.56 -4.23 -13.14
CA LEU A 212 -19.99 -5.35 -13.90
C LEU A 212 -19.00 -4.80 -14.93
N MET A 213 -17.70 -5.01 -14.68
CA MET A 213 -16.59 -4.38 -15.42
C MET A 213 -15.73 -5.43 -16.16
N GLY A 214 -16.32 -6.41 -16.79
CA GLY A 214 -15.63 -7.45 -17.55
C GLY A 214 -15.24 -7.03 -18.96
N GLU A 215 -15.66 -7.83 -19.94
CA GLU A 215 -15.44 -7.58 -21.36
C GLU A 215 -15.89 -6.16 -21.75
N GLU A 216 -15.21 -5.55 -22.71
CA GLU A 216 -15.42 -4.17 -23.18
C GLU A 216 -15.01 -3.03 -22.23
N HIS A 217 -14.66 -3.32 -20.97
CA HIS A 217 -14.24 -2.30 -20.00
C HIS A 217 -12.72 -2.14 -19.87
N TYR A 218 -11.96 -3.16 -20.26
CA TYR A 218 -10.48 -3.16 -20.32
C TYR A 218 -9.80 -2.81 -18.99
N LEU A 219 -10.41 -3.18 -17.85
CA LEU A 219 -9.79 -3.03 -16.54
C LEU A 219 -8.91 -4.26 -16.25
N ARG A 220 -7.61 -4.05 -16.24
CA ARG A 220 -6.61 -5.10 -16.04
C ARG A 220 -6.71 -5.71 -14.63
N PRO A 221 -6.70 -7.05 -14.46
CA PRO A 221 -6.78 -7.68 -13.15
C PRO A 221 -5.48 -7.49 -12.35
N PRO A 222 -5.56 -7.37 -10.99
CA PRO A 222 -4.39 -7.50 -10.12
C PRO A 222 -3.74 -8.89 -10.26
N PHE A 223 -2.45 -9.00 -9.88
CA PHE A 223 -1.80 -10.32 -9.91
C PHE A 223 -2.28 -11.19 -8.75
N ILE A 224 -2.02 -10.77 -7.51
CA ILE A 224 -2.51 -11.44 -6.29
C ILE A 224 -3.47 -10.49 -5.59
N GLN A 225 -4.72 -10.91 -5.41
CA GLN A 225 -5.66 -10.14 -4.58
C GLN A 225 -6.34 -11.07 -3.57
N PHE A 226 -6.14 -10.76 -2.30
CA PHE A 226 -6.81 -11.41 -1.19
C PHE A 226 -7.77 -10.43 -0.54
N TYR A 227 -9.06 -10.62 -0.79
CA TYR A 227 -10.12 -9.72 -0.38
C TYR A 227 -10.84 -10.26 0.86
N GLN A 228 -10.88 -9.50 1.97
CA GLN A 228 -11.46 -9.88 3.26
C GLN A 228 -10.87 -11.20 3.81
N CYS A 229 -9.56 -11.36 3.67
CA CYS A 229 -8.87 -12.56 4.13
C CYS A 229 -8.12 -12.31 5.44
N LYS A 230 -7.82 -13.40 6.15
CA LYS A 230 -7.12 -13.37 7.43
C LYS A 230 -6.01 -14.40 7.50
N ASN A 231 -4.92 -14.06 8.20
CA ASN A 231 -3.74 -14.91 8.35
C ASN A 231 -3.14 -15.28 6.99
N ILE A 232 -2.47 -14.32 6.36
CA ILE A 232 -1.90 -14.43 5.02
C ILE A 232 -0.39 -14.51 5.12
N LEU A 233 0.22 -15.49 4.44
CA LEU A 233 1.67 -15.59 4.28
C LEU A 233 2.08 -15.63 2.81
N LEU A 234 2.89 -14.67 2.37
CA LEU A 234 3.54 -14.65 1.07
C LEU A 234 5.05 -14.70 1.29
N GLN A 235 5.74 -15.75 0.79
CA GLN A 235 7.12 -15.97 1.17
C GLN A 235 8.02 -16.55 0.06
N ASP A 236 9.16 -15.88 -0.18
CA ASP A 236 10.36 -16.33 -0.91
C ASP A 236 10.26 -16.53 -2.44
N PHE A 237 9.11 -16.39 -3.05
CA PHE A 237 8.95 -16.55 -4.51
C PHE A 237 9.21 -15.24 -5.28
N THR A 238 9.34 -15.39 -6.61
CA THR A 238 9.51 -14.26 -7.55
C THR A 238 8.22 -14.02 -8.33
N ILE A 239 7.84 -12.74 -8.53
CA ILE A 239 6.72 -12.31 -9.38
C ILE A 239 7.26 -11.44 -10.50
N GLU A 240 6.81 -11.70 -11.72
CA GLU A 240 7.23 -10.99 -12.93
C GLU A 240 6.04 -10.62 -13.81
N ASN A 241 6.17 -9.52 -14.54
CA ASN A 241 5.28 -9.12 -15.64
C ASN A 241 3.80 -9.16 -15.28
N ALA A 242 3.43 -8.41 -14.25
CA ALA A 242 2.04 -8.30 -13.79
C ALA A 242 1.18 -7.49 -14.78
N PRO A 243 -0.11 -7.81 -14.93
CA PRO A 243 -1.03 -6.97 -15.70
C PRO A 243 -1.28 -5.61 -15.07
N PHE A 244 -1.32 -5.55 -13.73
CA PHE A 244 -1.68 -4.39 -12.90
C PHE A 244 -0.98 -4.49 -11.53
N TRP A 245 -1.52 -3.97 -10.45
CA TRP A 245 -1.01 -4.07 -9.08
C TRP A 245 -0.61 -5.51 -8.73
N VAL A 246 0.58 -5.68 -8.14
CA VAL A 246 1.20 -7.02 -8.02
C VAL A 246 0.67 -7.78 -6.81
N ILE A 247 0.89 -7.25 -5.60
CA ILE A 247 0.42 -7.87 -4.35
C ILE A 247 -0.59 -6.92 -3.71
N HIS A 248 -1.86 -7.28 -3.74
CA HIS A 248 -2.96 -6.43 -3.30
C HIS A 248 -3.84 -7.13 -2.24
N PRO A 249 -3.39 -7.24 -0.99
CA PRO A 249 -4.27 -7.62 0.11
C PRO A 249 -5.24 -6.48 0.39
N LEU A 250 -6.51 -6.81 0.54
CA LEU A 250 -7.60 -5.84 0.59
C LEU A 250 -8.57 -6.17 1.72
N LEU A 251 -8.89 -5.21 2.59
CA LEU A 251 -9.78 -5.38 3.74
C LEU A 251 -9.39 -6.63 4.57
N SER A 252 -8.10 -6.89 4.69
CA SER A 252 -7.55 -8.13 5.23
C SER A 252 -6.70 -7.85 6.48
N GLU A 253 -6.50 -8.86 7.31
CA GLU A 253 -5.72 -8.72 8.54
C GLU A 253 -4.73 -9.85 8.77
N ASN A 254 -3.68 -9.56 9.55
CA ASN A 254 -2.61 -10.47 9.89
C ASN A 254 -1.88 -11.01 8.65
N ILE A 255 -1.06 -10.14 8.05
CA ILE A 255 -0.46 -10.35 6.74
C ILE A 255 1.06 -10.31 6.88
N THR A 256 1.74 -11.34 6.40
CA THR A 256 3.19 -11.40 6.28
C THR A 256 3.60 -11.52 4.83
N VAL A 257 4.41 -10.57 4.34
CA VAL A 257 5.07 -10.58 3.02
C VAL A 257 6.56 -10.54 3.25
N LYS A 258 7.26 -11.66 3.03
CA LYS A 258 8.70 -11.72 3.34
C LYS A 258 9.51 -12.41 2.25
N GLY A 259 10.70 -11.88 1.98
CA GLY A 259 11.64 -12.45 1.02
C GLY A 259 11.16 -12.46 -0.44
N ILE A 260 10.07 -11.78 -0.75
CA ILE A 260 9.49 -11.72 -2.10
C ILE A 260 10.39 -10.86 -3.02
N ARG A 261 10.47 -11.27 -4.28
CA ARG A 261 11.10 -10.49 -5.34
C ARG A 261 10.05 -10.11 -6.38
N VAL A 262 9.76 -8.84 -6.52
CA VAL A 262 8.92 -8.29 -7.59
C VAL A 262 9.82 -7.70 -8.67
N ASN A 263 9.66 -8.15 -9.89
CA ASN A 263 10.33 -7.63 -11.07
C ASN A 263 9.29 -7.40 -12.17
N SER A 264 8.61 -6.26 -12.12
CA SER A 264 7.47 -5.95 -12.97
C SER A 264 7.42 -4.45 -13.26
N ASN A 265 7.95 -4.07 -14.43
CA ASN A 265 8.16 -2.67 -14.83
C ASN A 265 7.06 -2.12 -15.75
N GLY A 266 5.88 -2.74 -15.75
CA GLY A 266 4.74 -2.28 -16.52
C GLY A 266 3.99 -1.13 -15.85
N THR A 267 3.01 -0.59 -16.57
CA THR A 267 2.17 0.49 -16.07
C THR A 267 1.27 0.05 -14.93
N ASN A 268 1.18 0.85 -13.85
CA ASN A 268 0.48 0.54 -12.61
C ASN A 268 0.93 -0.81 -12.02
N ASN A 269 2.20 -1.16 -12.20
CA ASN A 269 2.78 -2.32 -11.54
C ASN A 269 3.35 -1.91 -10.18
N ASP A 270 2.44 -1.51 -9.28
CA ASP A 270 2.76 -1.29 -7.87
C ASP A 270 3.14 -2.65 -7.25
N GLY A 271 4.21 -2.67 -6.44
CA GLY A 271 4.77 -3.95 -5.97
C GLY A 271 3.95 -4.60 -4.85
N CYS A 272 3.55 -3.82 -3.85
CA CYS A 272 2.72 -4.31 -2.74
C CYS A 272 1.81 -3.20 -2.22
N ASP A 273 0.51 -3.42 -2.31
CA ASP A 273 -0.55 -2.46 -2.02
C ASP A 273 -1.49 -2.95 -0.91
N PRO A 274 -1.08 -2.97 0.36
CA PRO A 274 -2.03 -3.21 1.44
C PRO A 274 -3.09 -2.12 1.45
N GLU A 275 -4.36 -2.49 1.21
CA GLU A 275 -5.48 -1.56 1.15
C GLU A 275 -6.52 -1.87 2.22
N SER A 276 -6.79 -0.92 3.12
CA SER A 276 -7.67 -1.11 4.28
C SER A 276 -7.30 -2.36 5.10
N CYS A 277 -6.00 -2.58 5.29
CA CYS A 277 -5.44 -3.75 5.97
C CYS A 277 -4.95 -3.42 7.37
N LYS A 278 -4.94 -4.44 8.24
CA LYS A 278 -4.45 -4.33 9.61
C LYS A 278 -3.42 -5.40 9.95
N ASN A 279 -2.41 -5.03 10.76
CA ASN A 279 -1.35 -5.91 11.20
C ASN A 279 -0.59 -6.54 10.02
N VAL A 280 0.22 -5.72 9.35
CA VAL A 280 0.95 -6.08 8.13
C VAL A 280 2.45 -6.00 8.36
N LEU A 281 3.17 -7.08 8.04
CA LEU A 281 4.63 -7.11 7.98
C LEU A 281 5.10 -7.29 6.53
N ILE A 282 5.94 -6.37 6.04
CA ILE A 282 6.65 -6.49 4.76
C ILE A 282 8.15 -6.50 5.08
N GLU A 283 8.83 -7.63 4.89
CA GLU A 283 10.20 -7.80 5.34
C GLU A 283 11.11 -8.46 4.31
N GLY A 284 12.31 -7.92 4.12
CA GLY A 284 13.36 -8.54 3.32
C GLY A 284 13.01 -8.67 1.84
N CYS A 285 12.07 -7.88 1.34
CA CYS A 285 11.59 -7.92 -0.03
C CYS A 285 12.45 -7.06 -0.97
N PHE A 286 12.43 -7.41 -2.24
CA PHE A 286 13.04 -6.66 -3.31
C PHE A 286 11.97 -6.23 -4.34
N PHE A 287 11.91 -4.93 -4.61
CA PHE A 287 10.97 -4.34 -5.56
C PHE A 287 11.72 -3.64 -6.70
N ASN A 288 11.41 -4.04 -7.91
CA ASN A 288 11.78 -3.40 -9.16
C ASN A 288 10.49 -3.25 -9.97
N THR A 289 9.88 -2.07 -9.92
CA THR A 289 8.50 -1.84 -10.33
C THR A 289 8.37 -0.74 -11.37
N GLY A 290 7.26 -0.70 -12.08
CA GLY A 290 6.94 0.34 -13.05
C GLY A 290 6.05 1.45 -12.45
N ASP A 291 5.60 1.27 -11.19
CA ASP A 291 4.88 2.27 -10.39
C ASP A 291 5.40 2.21 -8.94
N ASP A 292 4.62 2.51 -7.93
CA ASP A 292 5.09 2.55 -6.54
C ASP A 292 5.59 1.16 -6.05
N CYS A 293 6.69 1.10 -5.29
CA CYS A 293 7.22 -0.19 -4.78
C CYS A 293 6.33 -0.78 -3.68
N ILE A 294 6.02 0.02 -2.66
CA ILE A 294 5.05 -0.30 -1.61
C ILE A 294 4.12 0.89 -1.48
N ALA A 295 2.80 0.69 -1.69
CA ALA A 295 1.82 1.75 -1.60
C ALA A 295 0.66 1.39 -0.66
N LEU A 296 0.62 2.03 0.50
CA LEU A 296 -0.43 1.84 1.48
C LEU A 296 -1.68 2.62 1.06
N LYS A 297 -2.81 1.94 0.98
CA LYS A 297 -4.07 2.47 0.45
C LYS A 297 -5.24 2.18 1.40
N SER A 298 -6.38 2.87 1.23
CA SER A 298 -7.61 2.63 2.01
C SER A 298 -8.86 3.11 1.27
N GLY A 299 -8.91 2.83 0.00
CA GLY A 299 -10.07 3.11 -0.86
C GLY A 299 -10.11 4.52 -1.44
N ARG A 300 -10.81 4.63 -2.57
CA ARG A 300 -10.95 5.85 -3.35
C ARG A 300 -12.31 6.49 -3.12
N ASN A 301 -12.30 7.77 -2.71
CA ASN A 301 -13.48 8.63 -2.64
C ASN A 301 -14.66 7.99 -1.85
N ASP A 302 -15.81 7.84 -2.46
CA ASP A 302 -17.03 7.37 -1.78
C ASP A 302 -16.95 5.89 -1.38
N ASP A 303 -16.31 5.04 -2.16
CA ASP A 303 -16.06 3.64 -1.76
C ASP A 303 -15.12 3.54 -0.56
N GLY A 304 -14.03 4.33 -0.54
CA GLY A 304 -13.16 4.39 0.62
C GLY A 304 -13.86 4.91 1.87
N ARG A 305 -14.70 5.94 1.74
CA ARG A 305 -15.51 6.48 2.85
C ARG A 305 -16.62 5.53 3.29
N ARG A 306 -17.23 4.80 2.37
CA ARG A 306 -18.25 3.79 2.67
C ARG A 306 -17.70 2.69 3.58
N TRP A 307 -16.51 2.19 3.28
CA TRP A 307 -15.84 1.22 4.15
C TRP A 307 -15.31 1.87 5.43
N ASN A 308 -14.71 3.07 5.31
CA ASN A 308 -14.13 3.82 6.42
C ASN A 308 -13.16 2.98 7.30
N ILE A 309 -12.41 2.10 6.64
CA ILE A 309 -11.41 1.22 7.26
C ILE A 309 -10.02 1.72 6.85
N PRO A 310 -9.20 2.17 7.81
CA PRO A 310 -7.84 2.60 7.51
C PRO A 310 -6.92 1.41 7.22
N THR A 311 -5.80 1.69 6.58
CA THR A 311 -4.64 0.80 6.67
C THR A 311 -3.86 1.14 7.93
N GLU A 312 -3.69 0.18 8.83
CA GLU A 312 -3.07 0.42 10.13
C GLU A 312 -2.16 -0.70 10.62
N ASN A 313 -1.22 -0.34 11.52
CA ASN A 313 -0.29 -1.27 12.12
C ASN A 313 0.55 -1.99 11.04
N VAL A 314 1.26 -1.21 10.22
CA VAL A 314 2.11 -1.72 9.14
C VAL A 314 3.58 -1.56 9.51
N ILE A 315 4.34 -2.63 9.35
CA ILE A 315 5.80 -2.63 9.53
C ILE A 315 6.46 -2.99 8.20
N VAL A 316 7.34 -2.12 7.71
CA VAL A 316 8.17 -2.37 6.53
C VAL A 316 9.63 -2.31 6.97
N ARG A 317 10.39 -3.39 6.76
CA ARG A 317 11.80 -3.41 7.15
C ARG A 317 12.68 -4.26 6.24
N ASN A 318 13.95 -3.88 6.18
CA ASN A 318 14.99 -4.65 5.47
C ASN A 318 14.68 -4.84 3.98
N CYS A 319 13.90 -3.95 3.36
CA CYS A 319 13.50 -4.02 1.97
C CYS A 319 14.44 -3.22 1.06
N LYS A 320 14.50 -3.62 -0.21
CA LYS A 320 15.23 -2.89 -1.27
C LYS A 320 14.27 -2.50 -2.38
N MET A 321 14.30 -1.21 -2.77
CA MET A 321 13.52 -0.62 -3.85
C MET A 321 14.47 -0.07 -4.91
N GLN A 322 14.20 -0.42 -6.16
CA GLN A 322 15.08 -0.05 -7.27
C GLN A 322 14.45 0.98 -8.19
N ASN A 323 13.40 0.63 -8.90
CA ASN A 323 12.71 1.52 -9.85
C ASN A 323 11.29 1.81 -9.37
N GLY A 324 10.63 2.77 -9.99
CA GLY A 324 9.23 3.08 -9.75
C GLY A 324 8.95 4.54 -9.36
N HIS A 325 7.68 4.86 -9.12
CA HIS A 325 7.27 6.22 -8.81
C HIS A 325 7.51 6.61 -7.34
N GLY A 326 7.72 5.63 -6.47
CA GLY A 326 8.04 5.84 -5.06
C GLY A 326 8.45 4.56 -4.33
N GLY A 327 9.40 4.66 -3.40
CA GLY A 327 9.84 3.51 -2.59
C GLY A 327 8.80 3.13 -1.54
N ILE A 328 8.57 4.03 -0.58
CA ILE A 328 7.48 3.91 0.41
C ILE A 328 6.46 4.98 0.12
N VAL A 329 5.25 4.57 -0.18
CA VAL A 329 4.17 5.47 -0.60
C VAL A 329 2.92 5.29 0.28
N ILE A 330 2.25 6.38 0.60
CA ILE A 330 0.93 6.39 1.22
C ILE A 330 -0.01 7.13 0.27
N GLY A 331 -1.04 6.43 -0.19
CA GLY A 331 -2.00 6.96 -1.13
C GLY A 331 -1.76 6.54 -2.60
N SER A 332 -2.47 7.17 -3.57
CA SER A 332 -3.47 8.25 -3.40
C SER A 332 -4.84 7.79 -2.88
N GLU A 333 -5.21 6.53 -3.07
CA GLU A 333 -6.47 5.93 -2.61
C GLU A 333 -6.44 5.77 -1.09
N ILE A 334 -6.72 6.87 -0.34
CA ILE A 334 -6.50 6.93 1.11
C ILE A 334 -7.71 7.47 1.88
N SER A 335 -8.90 7.34 1.30
CA SER A 335 -10.11 7.93 1.88
C SER A 335 -10.53 7.33 3.23
N GLY A 336 -10.14 6.09 3.53
CA GLY A 336 -10.32 5.45 4.83
C GLY A 336 -9.25 5.81 5.88
N GLY A 337 -8.19 6.54 5.47
CA GLY A 337 -7.09 6.93 6.36
C GLY A 337 -5.95 5.91 6.45
N CYS A 338 -4.85 6.31 7.12
CA CYS A 338 -3.66 5.47 7.33
C CYS A 338 -2.99 5.84 8.65
N ARG A 339 -2.65 4.85 9.49
CA ARG A 339 -2.03 5.14 10.79
C ARG A 339 -1.16 4.01 11.35
N ASN A 340 -0.23 4.39 12.24
CA ASN A 340 0.69 3.46 12.89
C ASN A 340 1.56 2.72 11.86
N ILE A 341 2.29 3.47 11.05
CA ILE A 341 3.18 2.93 10.02
C ILE A 341 4.62 3.07 10.50
N PHE A 342 5.36 1.99 10.46
CA PHE A 342 6.75 1.92 10.89
C PHE A 342 7.61 1.38 9.75
N VAL A 343 8.59 2.18 9.31
CA VAL A 343 9.50 1.80 8.22
C VAL A 343 10.93 1.94 8.69
N GLU A 344 11.73 0.88 8.56
CA GLU A 344 13.14 0.93 8.95
C GLU A 344 14.07 0.06 8.09
N ASN A 345 15.35 0.43 8.10
CA ASN A 345 16.43 -0.38 7.52
C ASN A 345 16.22 -0.70 6.03
N CYS A 346 15.70 0.23 5.23
CA CYS A 346 15.46 0.01 3.82
C CYS A 346 16.53 0.72 2.95
N GLU A 347 16.73 0.18 1.76
CA GLU A 347 17.62 0.74 0.73
C GLU A 347 16.81 1.10 -0.52
N MET A 348 17.05 2.29 -1.06
CA MET A 348 16.35 2.80 -2.24
C MET A 348 17.34 3.48 -3.17
N SER A 349 17.47 3.03 -4.41
CA SER A 349 18.41 3.65 -5.33
C SER A 349 18.15 3.26 -6.77
N SER A 350 17.77 4.23 -7.58
CA SER A 350 17.79 4.16 -9.04
C SER A 350 17.54 5.55 -9.63
N PRO A 351 18.13 5.89 -10.78
CA PRO A 351 17.74 7.07 -11.54
C PRO A 351 16.28 7.01 -12.05
N GLU A 352 15.68 5.80 -12.08
CA GLU A 352 14.27 5.56 -12.46
C GLU A 352 13.36 5.38 -11.25
N LEU A 353 13.85 5.62 -10.04
CA LEU A 353 13.04 5.76 -8.85
C LEU A 353 12.76 7.24 -8.60
N ASP A 354 11.51 7.66 -8.73
CA ASP A 354 11.22 9.10 -8.64
C ASP A 354 11.39 9.64 -7.21
N ARG A 355 10.87 8.94 -6.20
CA ARG A 355 10.85 9.41 -4.82
C ARG A 355 11.17 8.28 -3.85
N ALA A 356 11.88 8.58 -2.77
CA ALA A 356 12.12 7.55 -1.76
C ALA A 356 10.90 7.39 -0.83
N ILE A 357 10.42 8.48 -0.24
CA ILE A 357 9.26 8.53 0.65
C ILE A 357 8.23 9.47 0.03
N ARG A 358 7.01 8.99 -0.13
CA ARG A 358 5.94 9.75 -0.78
C ARG A 358 4.62 9.62 -0.05
N ILE A 359 3.98 10.75 0.24
CA ILE A 359 2.58 10.82 0.67
C ILE A 359 1.82 11.63 -0.37
N LYS A 360 0.75 11.05 -0.93
CA LYS A 360 -0.04 11.68 -2.01
C LYS A 360 -1.53 11.54 -1.73
N THR A 361 -2.25 12.66 -1.76
CA THR A 361 -3.71 12.71 -1.57
C THR A 361 -4.27 13.99 -2.18
N ASN A 362 -5.57 14.22 -2.10
CA ASN A 362 -6.23 15.44 -2.52
C ASN A 362 -7.55 15.64 -1.76
N SER A 363 -8.26 16.74 -2.05
CA SER A 363 -9.52 17.08 -1.38
C SER A 363 -10.74 16.24 -1.82
N GLN A 364 -10.60 15.39 -2.82
CA GLN A 364 -11.63 14.38 -3.16
C GLN A 364 -11.44 13.09 -2.35
N ARG A 365 -10.19 12.71 -2.09
CA ARG A 365 -9.84 11.55 -1.26
C ARG A 365 -10.17 11.81 0.20
N GLY A 366 -9.69 12.94 0.74
CA GLY A 366 -9.70 13.19 2.17
C GLY A 366 -8.75 12.25 2.91
N GLY A 367 -9.24 11.69 4.02
CA GLY A 367 -8.50 10.75 4.86
C GLY A 367 -7.54 11.42 5.84
N ILE A 368 -7.29 10.73 6.96
CA ILE A 368 -6.30 11.14 7.96
C ILE A 368 -5.11 10.19 7.87
N ILE A 369 -3.93 10.75 7.64
CA ILE A 369 -2.65 10.04 7.60
C ILE A 369 -1.86 10.49 8.83
N GLU A 370 -1.65 9.60 9.80
CA GLU A 370 -1.05 9.97 11.06
C GLU A 370 -0.20 8.86 11.70
N HIS A 371 0.69 9.24 12.63
CA HIS A 371 1.57 8.31 13.33
C HIS A 371 2.43 7.48 12.36
N ILE A 372 3.14 8.19 11.49
CA ILE A 372 4.07 7.61 10.51
C ILE A 372 5.49 7.75 11.06
N HIS A 373 6.21 6.65 11.18
CA HIS A 373 7.56 6.59 11.75
C HIS A 373 8.51 5.93 10.76
N ILE A 374 9.50 6.67 10.27
CA ILE A 374 10.48 6.21 9.28
C ILE A 374 11.88 6.49 9.78
N ARG A 375 12.74 5.47 9.84
CA ARG A 375 14.14 5.64 10.26
C ARG A 375 15.11 4.75 9.52
N ASN A 376 16.39 5.14 9.55
CA ASN A 376 17.50 4.37 9.03
C ASN A 376 17.28 3.92 7.57
N ILE A 377 17.05 4.89 6.68
CA ILE A 377 16.87 4.64 5.25
C ILE A 377 18.09 5.12 4.48
N ARG A 378 18.66 4.26 3.65
CA ARG A 378 19.73 4.61 2.74
C ARG A 378 19.20 4.86 1.34
N VAL A 379 19.26 6.10 0.89
CA VAL A 379 18.88 6.50 -0.46
C VAL A 379 20.15 6.75 -1.27
N GLY A 380 20.32 6.03 -2.37
CA GLY A 380 21.41 6.28 -3.29
C GLY A 380 21.08 7.47 -4.19
N GLU A 381 20.30 7.22 -5.21
CA GLU A 381 19.80 8.22 -6.17
C GLU A 381 18.28 8.07 -6.35
N VAL A 382 17.58 9.20 -6.41
CA VAL A 382 16.18 9.31 -6.84
C VAL A 382 16.05 10.53 -7.77
N SER A 383 15.14 10.43 -8.75
CA SER A 383 15.06 11.46 -9.81
C SER A 383 14.35 12.74 -9.37
N GLU A 384 13.44 12.69 -8.38
CA GLU A 384 12.70 13.87 -7.95
C GLU A 384 13.01 14.26 -6.49
N ALA A 385 12.52 13.52 -5.51
CA ALA A 385 12.60 13.94 -4.11
C ALA A 385 12.90 12.79 -3.14
N VAL A 386 13.72 13.05 -2.11
CA VAL A 386 13.89 12.07 -1.03
C VAL A 386 12.60 11.96 -0.21
N ILE A 387 12.02 13.10 0.17
CA ILE A 387 10.74 13.16 0.91
C ILE A 387 9.77 14.04 0.13
N LYS A 388 8.62 13.49 -0.26
CA LYS A 388 7.54 14.24 -0.91
C LYS A 388 6.21 14.05 -0.21
N ILE A 389 5.54 15.15 0.17
CA ILE A 389 4.16 15.17 0.66
C ILE A 389 3.34 16.08 -0.26
N ASP A 390 2.34 15.54 -0.94
CA ASP A 390 1.55 16.25 -1.94
C ASP A 390 0.06 16.05 -1.68
N CYS A 391 -0.61 17.11 -1.20
CA CYS A 391 -2.05 17.14 -0.97
C CYS A 391 -2.84 17.71 -2.16
N GLN A 392 -2.19 17.94 -3.30
CA GLN A 392 -2.80 18.38 -4.57
C GLN A 392 -2.60 17.35 -5.68
N TYR A 393 -2.47 16.09 -5.34
CA TYR A 393 -2.26 15.01 -6.29
C TYR A 393 -3.46 14.84 -7.23
N GLU A 394 -3.22 14.54 -8.51
CA GLU A 394 -4.26 14.42 -9.55
C GLU A 394 -5.17 15.66 -9.66
N PRO A 395 -4.62 16.87 -9.87
CA PRO A 395 -5.39 18.13 -9.88
C PRO A 395 -6.45 18.16 -10.98
N GLN A 396 -6.31 17.35 -12.02
CA GLN A 396 -7.30 17.20 -13.11
C GLN A 396 -8.62 16.57 -12.65
N GLU A 397 -8.65 15.87 -11.51
CA GLU A 397 -9.89 15.35 -10.93
C GLU A 397 -10.72 16.43 -10.24
N GLY A 398 -10.17 17.65 -10.11
CA GLY A 398 -10.83 18.80 -9.50
C GLY A 398 -10.74 18.81 -7.97
N HIS A 399 -11.48 19.73 -7.37
CA HIS A 399 -11.54 19.90 -5.92
C HIS A 399 -12.73 19.15 -5.34
N GLY A 400 -12.52 18.54 -4.17
CA GLY A 400 -13.58 17.92 -3.37
C GLY A 400 -13.79 18.65 -2.05
N ASN A 401 -14.79 18.20 -1.29
CA ASN A 401 -15.18 18.76 0.00
C ASN A 401 -14.62 17.95 1.20
N TYR A 402 -13.61 17.13 0.96
CA TYR A 402 -13.02 16.25 1.95
C TYR A 402 -11.55 16.64 2.19
N PRO A 403 -11.28 17.58 3.12
CA PRO A 403 -9.91 18.01 3.40
C PRO A 403 -9.09 16.83 3.92
N PRO A 404 -7.94 16.49 3.29
CA PRO A 404 -7.03 15.51 3.84
C PRO A 404 -6.25 16.10 5.02
N LEU A 405 -5.73 15.22 5.89
CA LEU A 405 -4.87 15.63 6.98
C LEU A 405 -3.68 14.69 7.13
N VAL A 406 -2.47 15.20 6.92
CA VAL A 406 -1.20 14.50 7.14
C VAL A 406 -0.57 15.10 8.39
N LYS A 407 -0.42 14.30 9.45
CA LYS A 407 0.12 14.80 10.74
C LYS A 407 0.90 13.72 11.51
N ASN A 408 1.69 14.16 12.49
CA ASN A 408 2.51 13.26 13.33
C ASN A 408 3.38 12.31 12.47
N VAL A 409 4.12 12.89 11.53
CA VAL A 409 5.07 12.16 10.66
C VAL A 409 6.48 12.39 11.21
N HIS A 410 7.17 11.34 11.56
CA HIS A 410 8.52 11.36 12.12
C HIS A 410 9.48 10.61 11.18
N ILE A 411 10.44 11.34 10.64
CA ILE A 411 11.43 10.84 9.69
C ILE A 411 12.81 11.10 10.28
N SER A 412 13.62 10.07 10.47
CA SER A 412 14.96 10.23 11.04
C SER A 412 16.00 9.34 10.39
N ASP A 413 17.27 9.70 10.55
CA ASP A 413 18.42 8.88 10.21
C ASP A 413 18.39 8.45 8.73
N ILE A 414 18.10 9.41 7.83
CA ILE A 414 18.09 9.18 6.37
C ILE A 414 19.33 9.79 5.76
N THR A 415 19.97 9.02 4.89
CA THR A 415 21.05 9.51 4.02
C THR A 415 20.65 9.44 2.56
N SER A 416 21.00 10.45 1.75
CA SER A 416 20.87 10.39 0.30
C SER A 416 22.11 10.91 -0.41
N ARG A 417 22.35 10.42 -1.64
CA ARG A 417 23.51 10.83 -2.46
C ARG A 417 23.14 11.73 -3.62
N LYS A 418 21.92 11.60 -4.16
CA LYS A 418 21.46 12.44 -5.26
C LYS A 418 19.93 12.50 -5.29
N ALA A 419 19.41 13.71 -5.43
CA ALA A 419 17.99 13.99 -5.67
C ALA A 419 17.81 15.41 -6.22
N LYS A 420 16.71 15.68 -6.91
CA LYS A 420 16.37 17.05 -7.29
C LYS A 420 15.99 17.88 -6.04
N TYR A 421 15.25 17.31 -5.11
CA TYR A 421 14.87 17.94 -3.84
C TYR A 421 15.18 17.02 -2.66
N ALA A 422 15.66 17.57 -1.55
CA ALA A 422 15.69 16.85 -0.27
C ALA A 422 14.26 16.67 0.26
N VAL A 423 13.51 17.76 0.35
CA VAL A 423 12.13 17.80 0.85
C VAL A 423 11.26 18.63 -0.11
N PHE A 424 10.11 18.06 -0.47
CA PHE A 424 9.08 18.73 -1.25
C PHE A 424 7.72 18.53 -0.58
N MET A 425 7.07 19.62 -0.15
CA MET A 425 5.74 19.59 0.47
C MET A 425 4.82 20.59 -0.23
N LEU A 426 3.63 20.12 -0.59
CA LEU A 426 2.62 20.94 -1.25
C LEU A 426 1.26 20.69 -0.59
N GLY A 427 0.87 21.59 0.30
CA GLY A 427 -0.44 21.62 0.94
C GLY A 427 -1.49 22.28 0.07
N ILE A 428 -2.72 22.37 0.57
CA ILE A 428 -3.85 23.04 -0.08
C ILE A 428 -3.97 24.45 0.46
N LYS A 429 -4.08 25.42 -0.42
CA LYS A 429 -4.20 26.84 -0.06
C LYS A 429 -5.35 27.07 0.94
N ASN A 430 -5.07 27.85 1.97
CA ASN A 430 -5.99 28.19 3.06
C ASN A 430 -6.48 26.97 3.89
N LEU A 431 -5.78 25.82 3.83
CA LEU A 431 -6.09 24.63 4.58
C LEU A 431 -4.84 24.06 5.24
N VAL A 432 -4.86 23.84 6.54
CA VAL A 432 -3.76 23.15 7.24
C VAL A 432 -3.95 21.64 7.06
N CYS A 433 -3.48 21.13 5.92
CA CYS A 433 -3.57 19.69 5.59
C CYS A 433 -2.25 18.95 5.80
N ILE A 434 -1.13 19.64 6.00
CA ILE A 434 0.18 19.08 6.36
C ILE A 434 0.60 19.75 7.67
N ASN A 435 0.76 18.97 8.75
CA ASN A 435 1.08 19.54 10.07
C ASN A 435 1.86 18.54 10.94
N ASP A 436 2.68 19.04 11.86
CA ASP A 436 3.48 18.22 12.77
C ASP A 436 4.34 17.16 12.04
N ILE A 437 5.17 17.65 11.10
CA ILE A 437 6.16 16.87 10.37
C ILE A 437 7.51 17.10 11.04
N PHE A 438 8.18 16.02 11.44
CA PHE A 438 9.48 16.07 12.13
C PHE A 438 10.51 15.31 11.32
N ILE A 439 11.58 16.01 10.89
CA ILE A 439 12.70 15.44 10.14
C ILE A 439 13.95 15.66 10.99
N SER A 440 14.67 14.59 11.35
CA SER A 440 15.82 14.71 12.24
C SER A 440 16.99 13.79 11.84
N ASN A 441 18.22 14.22 12.17
CA ASN A 441 19.44 13.44 11.94
C ASN A 441 19.60 12.96 10.49
N CYS A 442 19.26 13.80 9.51
CA CYS A 442 19.30 13.42 8.10
C CYS A 442 20.46 14.14 7.36
N GLU A 443 21.03 13.44 6.39
CA GLU A 443 22.08 14.00 5.51
C GLU A 443 21.73 13.75 4.04
N PHE A 444 21.42 14.84 3.32
CA PHE A 444 21.04 14.83 1.91
C PHE A 444 22.16 15.48 1.08
N SER A 445 22.85 14.66 0.31
CA SER A 445 23.93 15.11 -0.58
C SER A 445 23.46 15.12 -2.04
N GLY A 446 24.14 15.87 -2.91
CA GLY A 446 23.83 15.95 -4.33
C GLY A 446 22.41 16.45 -4.62
N VAL A 447 21.89 17.33 -3.77
CA VAL A 447 20.57 17.93 -3.94
C VAL A 447 20.71 19.12 -4.92
N GLU A 448 19.90 19.11 -5.98
CA GLU A 448 20.02 20.07 -7.09
C GLU A 448 19.26 21.39 -6.81
N ARG A 449 18.19 21.35 -6.01
CA ARG A 449 17.31 22.51 -5.73
C ARG A 449 17.02 22.64 -4.25
N GLU A 450 16.75 23.86 -3.82
CA GLU A 450 16.27 24.14 -2.48
C GLU A 450 14.98 23.36 -2.17
N SER A 451 14.81 22.98 -0.91
CA SER A 451 13.58 22.34 -0.45
C SER A 451 12.38 23.25 -0.70
N ASN A 452 11.28 22.68 -1.19
CA ASN A 452 10.05 23.41 -1.45
C ASN A 452 8.99 22.99 -0.44
N ILE A 453 8.60 23.91 0.45
CA ILE A 453 7.58 23.68 1.47
C ILE A 453 6.53 24.79 1.35
N GLN A 454 5.34 24.42 0.83
CA GLN A 454 4.24 25.36 0.59
C GLN A 454 2.95 24.89 1.26
N GLU A 455 2.21 25.83 1.82
CA GLU A 455 0.90 25.59 2.47
C GLU A 455 0.97 24.44 3.50
N ALA A 456 2.08 24.38 4.26
CA ALA A 456 2.27 23.46 5.37
C ALA A 456 2.24 24.24 6.69
N GLY A 457 1.69 23.59 7.72
CA GLY A 457 1.73 24.09 9.09
C GLY A 457 3.09 23.84 9.74
N ARG A 458 3.13 23.16 10.87
CA ARG A 458 4.37 22.92 11.59
C ARG A 458 5.23 21.86 10.91
N VAL A 459 6.41 22.27 10.41
CA VAL A 459 7.47 21.39 9.93
C VAL A 459 8.72 21.71 10.73
N VAL A 460 9.33 20.72 11.37
CA VAL A 460 10.53 20.87 12.20
C VAL A 460 11.67 20.05 11.58
N MET A 461 12.80 20.71 11.35
CA MET A 461 14.04 20.09 10.93
C MET A 461 15.08 20.23 12.05
N ASP A 462 15.54 19.10 12.61
CA ASP A 462 16.58 19.07 13.65
C ASP A 462 17.79 18.26 13.17
N LYS A 463 18.98 18.88 13.16
CA LYS A 463 20.21 18.25 12.71
C LYS A 463 20.11 17.70 11.28
N VAL A 464 19.45 18.41 10.38
CA VAL A 464 19.33 18.07 8.96
C VAL A 464 20.44 18.79 8.19
N LYS A 465 21.22 18.07 7.43
CA LYS A 465 22.22 18.63 6.51
C LYS A 465 21.77 18.46 5.06
N ILE A 466 21.83 19.54 4.28
CA ILE A 466 21.61 19.52 2.83
C ILE A 466 22.88 20.05 2.15
N ASN A 467 23.51 19.21 1.32
CA ASN A 467 24.80 19.53 0.67
C ASN A 467 25.87 20.04 1.66
N GLY A 468 25.92 19.42 2.86
CA GLY A 468 26.87 19.79 3.92
C GLY A 468 26.46 20.99 4.80
N THR A 469 25.42 21.73 4.42
CA THR A 469 24.91 22.87 5.19
C THR A 469 23.82 22.42 6.18
N LEU A 470 23.98 22.80 7.46
CA LEU A 470 22.99 22.52 8.48
C LEU A 470 21.75 23.40 8.29
N VAL A 471 20.59 22.78 8.21
CA VAL A 471 19.28 23.42 8.13
C VAL A 471 18.51 23.12 9.41
N ASN A 472 18.20 24.13 10.18
CA ASN A 472 17.37 24.06 11.38
C ASN A 472 16.23 25.07 11.23
N ASN A 473 15.00 24.62 11.47
CA ASN A 473 13.80 25.48 11.48
C ASN A 473 13.16 25.46 12.85
#